data_55c4d3f38455a228ce9f334b7492caf9
#
_entry.id   55c4d3f38455a228ce9f334b7492caf9
#
_cell.length_a   1.000
_cell.length_b   1.000
_cell.length_c   1.000
_cell.angle_alpha   90.00
_cell.angle_beta   90.00
_cell.angle_gamma   90.00
#
_symmetry.space_group_name_H-M   'P 1'
#
loop_
_entity.id
_entity.type
_entity.pdbx_description
1 polymer ?
#
loop_
_entity_poly.entity_id
_entity_poly.type
_entity_poly.pdbx_seq_one_letter_code
_entity_poly.pdbx_strand_id
1 'polypeptide(L)'
;MKNPIIWLLLGLAGWLGFSRYLQMRSCGCGTLAAAAATTTGASAALATPVAAASSILIADGSKLNVGFNDNLLFAKNGYEYKQPLSAKLNSVFQQTADYLKANPTRAMKITGVYAASETNTSVYENLGLGRANNVKTLFTTLGVPATQIMTDAYMQPDLSLANNQVVGGATYSFSTFETKKPEADARLMSIEKRIKVAPMVLHFETGKDVLQISDQQRKDFADIQYYVERKPETKLMVSGHTDNRGTAEKNKLLSKGRADFVQKQLGKSGFDLRQISTTGFGQEKPIAPNEDENGRMKNRRVEISIQ
;
A
#
# COMPACT_ATOMS: atom_id res chain seq x y z
N MET A 1 -35.10 -47.78 1.81
CA MET A 1 -34.32 -48.98 2.18
C MET A 1 -33.13 -49.10 1.25
N LYS A 2 -31.92 -48.75 1.71
CA LYS A 2 -30.61 -49.29 1.27
C LYS A 2 -29.53 -48.49 2.03
N ASN A 3 -28.73 -49.21 2.77
CA ASN A 3 -27.81 -48.83 3.83
C ASN A 3 -26.65 -47.88 3.40
N PRO A 4 -26.20 -47.01 4.29
CA PRO A 4 -24.91 -46.33 4.22
C PRO A 4 -23.93 -46.91 5.26
N ILE A 5 -23.24 -48.00 4.99
CA ILE A 5 -22.16 -48.56 5.81
C ILE A 5 -21.10 -49.13 4.88
N ILE A 6 -20.26 -48.36 4.24
CA ILE A 6 -18.98 -48.81 3.59
C ILE A 6 -18.05 -47.60 3.34
N TRP A 7 -17.84 -46.69 4.26
CA TRP A 7 -16.77 -45.66 4.13
C TRP A 7 -16.05 -45.36 5.44
N LEU A 8 -15.86 -46.34 6.30
CA LEU A 8 -15.24 -46.12 7.63
C LEU A 8 -14.07 -47.06 7.96
N LEU A 9 -13.37 -47.63 6.97
CA LEU A 9 -12.21 -48.52 7.23
C LEU A 9 -10.94 -48.25 6.39
N LEU A 10 -10.75 -47.08 5.83
CA LEU A 10 -9.48 -46.72 5.16
C LEU A 10 -8.74 -45.50 5.74
N GLY A 11 -9.03 -45.09 6.97
CA GLY A 11 -8.41 -43.92 7.64
C GLY A 11 -7.39 -44.22 8.74
N LEU A 12 -7.04 -45.49 9.03
CA LEU A 12 -6.24 -45.86 10.22
C LEU A 12 -4.88 -46.50 9.95
N ALA A 13 -4.36 -46.50 8.73
CA ALA A 13 -3.07 -47.12 8.40
C ALA A 13 -1.93 -46.12 8.09
N GLY A 14 -2.15 -44.82 8.18
CA GLY A 14 -1.17 -43.77 7.81
C GLY A 14 -0.39 -43.13 8.98
N TRP A 15 -0.68 -43.45 10.23
CA TRP A 15 -0.15 -42.67 11.38
C TRP A 15 0.90 -43.36 12.24
N LEU A 16 1.42 -44.51 11.89
CA LEU A 16 2.44 -45.26 12.66
C LEU A 16 3.86 -45.35 12.00
N GLY A 17 4.06 -44.64 10.88
CA GLY A 17 5.36 -44.70 10.14
C GLY A 17 6.31 -43.51 10.38
N PHE A 18 5.91 -42.45 11.07
CA PHE A 18 6.71 -41.21 11.13
C PHE A 18 7.43 -40.97 12.48
N SER A 19 7.35 -41.88 13.45
CA SER A 19 7.95 -41.69 14.78
C SER A 19 9.22 -42.49 15.04
N ARG A 20 9.86 -43.11 14.04
CA ARG A 20 11.09 -43.91 14.22
C ARG A 20 12.33 -43.47 13.42
N TYR A 21 12.34 -42.24 12.87
CA TYR A 21 13.49 -41.76 12.08
C TYR A 21 14.36 -40.70 12.75
N LEU A 22 14.17 -40.43 14.03
CA LEU A 22 14.92 -39.38 14.76
C LEU A 22 15.74 -39.90 15.95
N GLN A 23 16.25 -41.15 15.89
CA GLN A 23 17.28 -41.62 16.83
C GLN A 23 18.27 -42.51 16.12
N MET A 24 19.39 -41.97 15.70
CA MET A 24 20.72 -42.52 15.60
C MET A 24 21.55 -41.71 14.60
N ARG A 25 22.42 -40.87 15.12
CA ARG A 25 23.83 -40.79 14.71
C ARG A 25 24.51 -39.59 15.36
N SER A 26 25.06 -39.86 16.49
CA SER A 26 26.26 -39.16 16.94
C SER A 26 27.45 -40.10 16.72
N CYS A 27 28.61 -39.49 16.42
CA CYS A 27 29.98 -40.01 16.29
C CYS A 27 30.49 -40.37 14.89
N GLY A 28 31.58 -39.70 14.53
CA GLY A 28 32.54 -40.17 13.54
C GLY A 28 33.25 -39.07 12.76
N CYS A 29 34.36 -38.57 13.27
CA CYS A 29 35.40 -37.85 12.53
C CYS A 29 35.86 -38.60 11.27
N GLY A 30 36.12 -37.89 10.16
CA GLY A 30 36.76 -38.41 8.99
C GLY A 30 36.85 -37.38 7.87
N THR A 31 38.00 -36.76 7.72
CA THR A 31 38.43 -35.94 6.59
C THR A 31 38.51 -36.76 5.32
N LEU A 32 37.97 -36.31 4.21
CA LEU A 32 38.47 -36.55 2.85
C LEU A 32 37.93 -35.50 1.86
N ALA A 33 38.80 -35.16 0.90
CA ALA A 33 38.73 -34.04 -0.01
C ALA A 33 37.81 -34.23 -1.23
N ALA A 34 37.42 -33.11 -1.76
CA ALA A 34 37.17 -32.70 -3.17
C ALA A 34 36.36 -33.60 -4.11
N ALA A 35 35.27 -33.08 -4.59
CA ALA A 35 34.97 -33.05 -6.03
C ALA A 35 33.95 -31.95 -6.31
N ALA A 36 34.33 -30.99 -7.15
CA ALA A 36 33.48 -29.93 -7.67
C ALA A 36 32.43 -30.50 -8.62
N ALA A 37 31.17 -30.16 -8.38
CA ALA A 37 30.12 -30.23 -9.40
C ALA A 37 29.39 -28.91 -9.42
N THR A 38 29.72 -28.12 -10.42
CA THR A 38 29.01 -26.90 -10.81
C THR A 38 27.60 -27.25 -11.29
N THR A 39 26.59 -26.88 -10.52
CA THR A 39 25.23 -26.74 -11.02
C THR A 39 24.81 -25.32 -10.78
N THR A 40 24.80 -24.55 -11.87
CA THR A 40 24.18 -23.21 -11.97
C THR A 40 22.67 -23.36 -11.81
N GLY A 41 22.18 -23.19 -10.61
CA GLY A 41 20.78 -22.98 -10.29
C GLY A 41 20.67 -21.61 -9.64
N ALA A 42 20.21 -20.63 -10.38
CA ALA A 42 19.87 -19.31 -9.83
C ALA A 42 18.69 -19.45 -8.88
N SER A 43 18.97 -19.76 -7.62
CA SER A 43 18.04 -19.58 -6.52
C SER A 43 17.93 -18.08 -6.26
N ALA A 44 16.81 -17.49 -6.62
CA ALA A 44 16.45 -16.17 -6.13
C ALA A 44 16.39 -16.27 -4.61
N ALA A 45 17.43 -15.84 -3.94
CA ALA A 45 17.45 -15.70 -2.50
C ALA A 45 16.35 -14.70 -2.13
N LEU A 46 15.30 -15.18 -1.48
CA LEU A 46 14.36 -14.37 -0.72
C LEU A 46 15.21 -13.58 0.29
N ALA A 47 15.40 -12.30 0.00
CA ALA A 47 16.08 -11.40 0.91
C ALA A 47 15.29 -11.39 2.22
N THR A 48 15.87 -11.96 3.27
CA THR A 48 15.36 -11.83 4.63
C THR A 48 15.24 -10.34 4.95
N PRO A 49 14.09 -9.86 5.44
CA PRO A 49 13.94 -8.45 5.77
C PRO A 49 14.89 -8.09 6.91
N VAL A 50 15.76 -7.17 6.61
CA VAL A 50 16.72 -6.61 7.56
C VAL A 50 15.95 -5.80 8.60
N ALA A 51 16.27 -6.01 9.88
CA ALA A 51 15.83 -5.14 10.98
C ALA A 51 16.00 -3.67 10.60
N ALA A 52 15.07 -2.81 11.05
CA ALA A 52 15.07 -1.38 10.76
C ALA A 52 16.46 -0.78 11.02
N ALA A 53 17.27 -0.66 9.98
CA ALA A 53 18.65 -0.22 10.08
C ALA A 53 18.67 1.30 10.28
N SER A 54 19.55 1.78 11.18
CA SER A 54 19.82 3.21 11.35
C SER A 54 20.41 3.86 10.09
N SER A 55 20.79 3.08 9.09
CA SER A 55 21.37 3.52 7.82
C SER A 55 20.48 3.11 6.63
N ILE A 56 20.37 3.98 5.64
CA ILE A 56 19.75 3.65 4.35
C ILE A 56 20.80 3.10 3.40
N LEU A 57 20.42 2.06 2.64
CA LEU A 57 21.20 1.55 1.51
C LEU A 57 20.23 1.26 0.36
N ILE A 58 20.51 1.85 -0.80
CA ILE A 58 19.80 1.60 -2.04
C ILE A 58 20.81 1.12 -3.08
N ALA A 59 20.68 -0.16 -3.48
CA ALA A 59 21.65 -0.78 -4.37
C ALA A 59 20.98 -1.57 -5.49
N ASP A 60 21.50 -1.47 -6.70
CA ASP A 60 21.15 -2.27 -7.88
C ASP A 60 22.40 -2.91 -8.47
N GLY A 61 22.90 -3.95 -7.79
CA GLY A 61 24.16 -4.58 -8.11
C GLY A 61 25.32 -3.59 -8.10
N SER A 62 26.14 -3.60 -9.15
CA SER A 62 27.25 -2.64 -9.31
C SER A 62 26.86 -1.32 -9.98
N LYS A 63 25.61 -1.19 -10.46
CA LYS A 63 25.14 -0.04 -11.25
C LYS A 63 24.71 1.15 -10.38
N LEU A 64 24.17 0.84 -9.22
CA LEU A 64 23.79 1.82 -8.20
C LEU A 64 24.20 1.26 -6.83
N ASN A 65 24.88 2.06 -6.04
CA ASN A 65 25.19 1.75 -4.64
C ASN A 65 25.30 3.06 -3.87
N VAL A 66 24.19 3.49 -3.29
CA VAL A 66 24.09 4.74 -2.54
C VAL A 66 23.54 4.46 -1.15
N GLY A 67 24.19 5.00 -0.14
CA GLY A 67 23.77 4.80 1.25
C GLY A 67 24.35 5.86 2.18
N PHE A 68 23.76 5.96 3.36
CA PHE A 68 24.20 6.87 4.39
C PHE A 68 23.77 6.40 5.79
N ASN A 69 24.52 6.82 6.84
CA ASN A 69 24.20 6.54 8.25
C ASN A 69 23.09 7.46 8.77
N ASP A 70 21.95 7.44 8.10
CA ASP A 70 20.71 8.12 8.44
C ASP A 70 19.57 7.37 7.74
N ASN A 71 18.33 7.56 8.16
CA ASN A 71 17.20 6.89 7.53
C ASN A 71 15.92 7.70 7.69
N LEU A 72 14.89 7.30 6.96
CA LEU A 72 13.54 7.84 7.12
C LEU A 72 13.02 7.53 8.53
N LEU A 73 12.33 8.50 9.12
CA LEU A 73 11.67 8.38 10.41
C LEU A 73 10.16 8.49 10.19
N PHE A 74 9.42 7.50 10.68
CA PHE A 74 7.96 7.52 10.69
C PHE A 74 7.45 7.54 12.14
N ALA A 75 6.39 8.27 12.40
CA ALA A 75 5.72 8.16 13.70
C ALA A 75 5.11 6.76 13.87
N LYS A 76 5.02 6.28 15.10
CA LYS A 76 4.18 5.10 15.42
C LYS A 76 2.76 5.37 14.94
N ASN A 77 2.12 4.40 14.31
CA ASN A 77 0.80 4.52 13.70
C ASN A 77 0.73 5.52 12.52
N GLY A 78 1.87 6.05 12.06
CA GLY A 78 1.98 6.97 10.94
C GLY A 78 2.61 6.33 9.71
N TYR A 79 2.28 6.86 8.54
CA TYR A 79 2.85 6.44 7.25
C TYR A 79 3.61 7.56 6.53
N GLU A 80 3.48 8.80 7.01
CA GLU A 80 4.25 9.93 6.48
C GLU A 80 5.63 9.97 7.15
N TYR A 81 6.71 10.07 6.35
CA TYR A 81 8.03 10.26 6.92
C TYR A 81 8.20 11.69 7.44
N LYS A 82 9.00 11.82 8.50
CA LYS A 82 9.27 13.11 9.13
C LYS A 82 10.06 14.02 8.19
N GLN A 83 9.63 15.27 8.11
CA GLN A 83 10.30 16.30 7.34
C GLN A 83 10.87 17.40 8.26
N PRO A 84 11.87 18.19 7.84
CA PRO A 84 12.62 18.05 6.57
C PRO A 84 13.59 16.87 6.62
N LEU A 85 13.89 16.27 5.46
CA LEU A 85 14.95 15.29 5.34
C LEU A 85 16.33 15.98 5.42
N SER A 86 17.35 15.25 5.92
CA SER A 86 18.72 15.73 5.90
C SER A 86 19.21 15.92 4.45
N ALA A 87 20.15 16.84 4.25
CA ALA A 87 20.74 17.08 2.93
C ALA A 87 21.34 15.79 2.31
N LYS A 88 21.87 14.91 3.15
CA LYS A 88 22.47 13.64 2.72
C LYS A 88 21.42 12.61 2.30
N LEU A 89 20.30 12.48 3.03
CA LEU A 89 19.18 11.66 2.62
C LEU A 89 18.57 12.16 1.30
N ASN A 90 18.38 13.48 1.16
CA ASN A 90 17.94 14.07 -0.10
C ASN A 90 18.89 13.71 -1.25
N SER A 91 20.20 13.72 -1.04
CA SER A 91 21.18 13.31 -2.06
C SER A 91 21.05 11.83 -2.43
N VAL A 92 20.84 10.93 -1.47
CA VAL A 92 20.61 9.49 -1.74
C VAL A 92 19.38 9.28 -2.62
N PHE A 93 18.27 9.94 -2.28
CA PHE A 93 17.03 9.84 -3.06
C PHE A 93 17.18 10.48 -4.43
N GLN A 94 17.85 11.63 -4.55
CA GLN A 94 18.10 12.28 -5.85
C GLN A 94 18.93 11.38 -6.76
N GLN A 95 20.05 10.84 -6.29
CA GLN A 95 20.89 9.93 -7.07
C GLN A 95 20.13 8.68 -7.52
N THR A 96 19.29 8.12 -6.65
CA THR A 96 18.42 6.99 -7.00
C THR A 96 17.39 7.37 -8.06
N ALA A 97 16.78 8.54 -7.94
CA ALA A 97 15.83 9.06 -8.91
C ALA A 97 16.48 9.29 -10.29
N ASP A 98 17.68 9.87 -10.32
CA ASP A 98 18.43 10.11 -11.55
C ASP A 98 18.83 8.80 -12.23
N TYR A 99 19.24 7.80 -11.43
CA TYR A 99 19.49 6.44 -11.92
C TYR A 99 18.24 5.82 -12.58
N LEU A 100 17.09 5.88 -11.95
CA LEU A 100 15.84 5.32 -12.49
C LEU A 100 15.42 6.04 -13.79
N LYS A 101 15.50 7.37 -13.82
CA LYS A 101 15.20 8.17 -15.04
C LYS A 101 16.12 7.84 -16.21
N ALA A 102 17.40 7.58 -15.92
CA ALA A 102 18.38 7.18 -16.93
C ALA A 102 18.21 5.72 -17.39
N ASN A 103 17.50 4.88 -16.62
CA ASN A 103 17.31 3.46 -16.88
C ASN A 103 15.82 3.09 -16.94
N PRO A 104 15.07 3.44 -17.99
CA PRO A 104 13.62 3.25 -18.08
C PRO A 104 13.18 1.78 -18.08
N THR A 105 14.09 0.84 -18.31
CA THR A 105 13.83 -0.60 -18.21
C THR A 105 14.01 -1.16 -16.80
N ARG A 106 14.44 -0.34 -15.84
CA ARG A 106 14.56 -0.74 -14.44
C ARG A 106 13.33 -0.31 -13.67
N ALA A 107 12.85 -1.19 -12.81
CA ALA A 107 11.80 -0.90 -11.84
C ALA A 107 12.35 -1.04 -10.42
N MET A 108 11.90 -0.19 -9.53
CA MET A 108 12.19 -0.27 -8.11
C MET A 108 10.95 -0.75 -7.35
N LYS A 109 11.12 -1.74 -6.46
CA LYS A 109 10.10 -2.13 -5.49
C LYS A 109 10.48 -1.55 -4.13
N ILE A 110 9.57 -0.77 -3.56
CA ILE A 110 9.63 -0.23 -2.22
C ILE A 110 8.74 -1.09 -1.33
N THR A 111 9.33 -1.77 -0.35
CA THR A 111 8.59 -2.56 0.63
C THR A 111 8.55 -1.81 1.94
N GLY A 112 7.38 -1.31 2.33
CA GLY A 112 7.19 -0.64 3.60
C GLY A 112 7.02 -1.64 4.74
N VAL A 113 7.61 -1.32 5.89
CA VAL A 113 7.60 -2.19 7.07
C VAL A 113 6.60 -1.66 8.09
N TYR A 114 5.86 -2.56 8.76
CA TYR A 114 4.93 -2.21 9.83
C TYR A 114 4.86 -3.31 10.89
N ALA A 115 4.39 -2.99 12.09
CA ALA A 115 4.17 -3.94 13.18
C ALA A 115 2.69 -4.22 13.39
N ALA A 116 2.36 -5.42 13.87
CA ALA A 116 0.99 -5.78 14.24
C ALA A 116 0.44 -4.92 15.40
N SER A 117 1.32 -4.35 16.24
CA SER A 117 0.97 -3.47 17.35
C SER A 117 0.65 -2.03 16.96
N GLU A 118 0.74 -1.70 15.67
CA GLU A 118 0.42 -0.38 15.15
C GLU A 118 -1.05 -0.29 14.73
N THR A 119 -1.68 0.84 15.04
CA THR A 119 -3.07 1.12 14.63
C THR A 119 -3.07 1.82 13.27
N ASN A 120 -3.72 1.21 12.28
CA ASN A 120 -3.83 1.78 10.95
C ASN A 120 -5.08 2.67 10.83
N THR A 121 -4.88 3.97 10.77
CA THR A 121 -5.92 4.98 10.49
C THR A 121 -5.84 5.54 9.06
N SER A 122 -4.91 5.01 8.24
CA SER A 122 -4.69 5.48 6.87
C SER A 122 -5.71 4.89 5.89
N VAL A 123 -5.71 5.42 4.67
CA VAL A 123 -6.50 4.90 3.53
C VAL A 123 -5.91 3.60 2.95
N TYR A 124 -4.71 3.21 3.34
CA TYR A 124 -4.03 2.02 2.86
C TYR A 124 -4.46 0.78 3.64
N GLU A 125 -4.32 -0.39 3.05
CA GLU A 125 -4.64 -1.68 3.68
C GLU A 125 -3.86 -1.90 4.98
N ASN A 126 -2.61 -1.44 5.01
CA ASN A 126 -1.77 -1.43 6.20
C ASN A 126 -0.78 -0.27 6.17
N LEU A 127 -0.12 0.02 7.31
CA LEU A 127 0.84 1.13 7.41
C LEU A 127 2.10 0.90 6.56
N GLY A 128 2.47 -0.35 6.30
CA GLY A 128 3.59 -0.67 5.41
C GLY A 128 3.32 -0.17 3.99
N LEU A 129 2.15 -0.47 3.42
CA LEU A 129 1.75 0.09 2.11
C LEU A 129 1.69 1.62 2.14
N GLY A 130 1.19 2.21 3.23
CA GLY A 130 1.18 3.65 3.41
C GLY A 130 2.60 4.25 3.34
N ARG A 131 3.56 3.67 4.08
CA ARG A 131 4.97 4.08 4.09
C ARG A 131 5.62 3.93 2.73
N ALA A 132 5.43 2.78 2.07
CA ALA A 132 5.95 2.56 0.73
C ALA A 132 5.41 3.57 -0.29
N ASN A 133 4.10 3.87 -0.26
CA ASN A 133 3.49 4.86 -1.15
C ASN A 133 3.93 6.30 -0.82
N ASN A 134 4.15 6.62 0.44
CA ASN A 134 4.68 7.93 0.82
C ASN A 134 6.11 8.14 0.29
N VAL A 135 6.96 7.10 0.34
CA VAL A 135 8.29 7.12 -0.29
C VAL A 135 8.20 7.13 -1.82
N LYS A 136 7.25 6.40 -2.42
CA LYS A 136 6.99 6.47 -3.86
C LYS A 136 6.66 7.89 -4.29
N THR A 137 5.84 8.60 -3.51
CA THR A 137 5.51 10.01 -3.76
C THR A 137 6.75 10.89 -3.80
N LEU A 138 7.74 10.66 -2.91
CA LEU A 138 9.02 11.37 -2.95
C LEU A 138 9.70 11.18 -4.31
N PHE A 139 9.83 9.95 -4.80
CA PHE A 139 10.47 9.66 -6.08
C PHE A 139 9.71 10.23 -7.28
N THR A 140 8.38 10.18 -7.26
CA THR A 140 7.57 10.78 -8.34
C THR A 140 7.69 12.30 -8.36
N THR A 141 7.83 12.95 -7.20
CA THR A 141 8.16 14.38 -7.10
C THR A 141 9.55 14.70 -7.67
N LEU A 142 10.50 13.77 -7.58
CA LEU A 142 11.83 13.87 -8.21
C LEU A 142 11.81 13.51 -9.72
N GLY A 143 10.63 13.27 -10.30
CA GLY A 143 10.41 13.05 -11.73
C GLY A 143 10.54 11.59 -12.18
N VAL A 144 10.58 10.61 -11.26
CA VAL A 144 10.52 9.19 -11.64
C VAL A 144 9.09 8.81 -12.02
N PRO A 145 8.85 8.17 -13.18
CA PRO A 145 7.53 7.70 -13.56
C PRO A 145 6.94 6.75 -12.48
N ALA A 146 5.70 6.98 -12.06
CA ALA A 146 5.03 6.17 -11.04
C ALA A 146 4.97 4.68 -11.42
N THR A 147 4.93 4.38 -12.71
CA THR A 147 4.92 3.02 -13.28
C THR A 147 6.24 2.27 -13.09
N GLN A 148 7.36 2.96 -12.89
CA GLN A 148 8.65 2.34 -12.56
C GLN A 148 8.78 1.96 -11.09
N ILE A 149 7.81 2.36 -10.23
CA ILE A 149 7.87 2.13 -8.78
C ILE A 149 6.70 1.25 -8.36
N MET A 150 7.03 0.06 -7.89
CA MET A 150 6.09 -0.86 -7.25
C MET A 150 6.13 -0.66 -5.74
N THR A 151 5.00 -0.82 -5.07
CA THR A 151 4.90 -0.76 -3.62
C THR A 151 4.43 -2.09 -3.06
N ASP A 152 4.96 -2.46 -1.91
CA ASP A 152 4.65 -3.68 -1.19
C ASP A 152 4.70 -3.42 0.32
N ALA A 153 4.25 -4.35 1.13
CA ALA A 153 4.29 -4.25 2.58
C ALA A 153 4.82 -5.53 3.22
N TYR A 154 5.55 -5.38 4.30
CA TYR A 154 6.02 -6.47 5.12
C TYR A 154 5.68 -6.23 6.59
N MET A 155 4.96 -7.18 7.21
CA MET A 155 4.72 -7.16 8.65
C MET A 155 5.94 -7.74 9.37
N GLN A 156 6.61 -6.91 10.15
CA GLN A 156 7.76 -7.30 10.96
C GLN A 156 7.30 -7.48 12.42
N PRO A 157 7.27 -8.71 12.95
CA PRO A 157 6.77 -8.96 14.32
C PRO A 157 7.56 -8.22 15.39
N ASP A 158 8.89 -8.16 15.24
CA ASP A 158 9.82 -7.57 16.22
C ASP A 158 10.27 -6.15 15.80
N LEU A 159 9.39 -5.40 15.11
CA LEU A 159 9.73 -4.03 14.72
C LEU A 159 9.97 -3.16 15.95
N SER A 160 11.22 -2.76 16.14
CA SER A 160 11.61 -1.91 17.25
C SER A 160 11.10 -0.48 17.04
N LEU A 161 10.40 0.04 18.03
CA LEU A 161 9.94 1.42 18.08
C LEU A 161 10.84 2.22 19.03
N ALA A 162 11.81 2.95 18.48
CA ALA A 162 12.63 3.84 19.25
C ALA A 162 11.89 5.18 19.44
N ASN A 163 11.61 5.57 20.68
CA ASN A 163 10.93 6.84 21.01
C ASN A 163 9.60 7.04 20.24
N ASN A 164 8.77 6.01 20.15
CA ASN A 164 7.54 6.02 19.35
C ASN A 164 7.75 6.33 17.85
N GLN A 165 8.91 5.97 17.31
CA GLN A 165 9.24 6.15 15.90
C GLN A 165 9.71 4.82 15.29
N VAL A 166 9.41 4.64 14.02
CA VAL A 166 9.97 3.59 13.17
C VAL A 166 11.12 4.21 12.39
N VAL A 167 12.32 3.69 12.58
CA VAL A 167 13.51 4.09 11.85
C VAL A 167 13.67 3.20 10.63
N GLY A 168 13.86 3.76 9.45
CA GLY A 168 13.94 3.03 8.20
C GLY A 168 12.57 2.82 7.56
N GLY A 169 11.74 1.99 8.11
CA GLY A 169 10.33 1.80 7.70
C GLY A 169 10.07 1.42 6.23
N ALA A 170 11.12 1.36 5.38
CA ALA A 170 11.05 0.96 3.98
C ALA A 170 12.37 0.32 3.53
N THR A 171 12.27 -0.68 2.65
CA THR A 171 13.39 -1.33 1.97
C THR A 171 13.22 -1.21 0.45
N TYR A 172 14.34 -1.35 -0.28
CA TYR A 172 14.41 -1.09 -1.71
C TYR A 172 14.99 -2.29 -2.44
N SER A 173 14.39 -2.69 -3.54
CA SER A 173 14.93 -3.71 -4.44
C SER A 173 14.65 -3.34 -5.89
N PHE A 174 15.47 -3.84 -6.82
CA PHE A 174 15.36 -3.53 -8.22
C PHE A 174 15.10 -4.78 -9.06
N SER A 175 14.37 -4.60 -10.14
CA SER A 175 14.09 -5.63 -11.14
C SER A 175 14.09 -5.01 -12.54
N THR A 176 14.13 -5.86 -13.56
CA THR A 176 13.86 -5.42 -14.93
C THR A 176 12.37 -5.16 -15.06
N PHE A 177 12.02 -4.01 -15.62
CA PHE A 177 10.63 -3.67 -15.90
C PHE A 177 10.16 -4.47 -17.11
N GLU A 178 9.41 -5.53 -16.85
CA GLU A 178 8.71 -6.25 -17.92
C GLU A 178 7.36 -5.57 -18.16
N THR A 179 7.19 -4.99 -19.34
CA THR A 179 5.91 -4.47 -19.80
C THR A 179 4.95 -5.62 -20.10
N LYS A 180 4.46 -6.31 -19.07
CA LYS A 180 3.36 -7.29 -19.23
C LYS A 180 2.06 -6.56 -19.51
N LYS A 181 1.80 -6.30 -20.79
CA LYS A 181 0.68 -5.50 -21.27
C LYS A 181 -0.73 -6.12 -21.09
N PRO A 182 -0.98 -7.43 -21.33
CA PRO A 182 -2.37 -7.92 -21.37
C PRO A 182 -3.09 -7.99 -20.02
N GLU A 183 -2.40 -8.35 -18.94
CA GLU A 183 -3.01 -8.51 -17.61
C GLU A 183 -3.25 -7.16 -16.93
N ALA A 184 -2.36 -6.21 -17.16
CA ALA A 184 -2.53 -4.83 -16.69
C ALA A 184 -3.74 -4.17 -17.39
N ASP A 185 -3.92 -4.40 -18.70
CA ASP A 185 -5.04 -3.85 -19.45
C ASP A 185 -6.39 -4.43 -18.97
N ALA A 186 -6.48 -5.74 -18.70
CA ALA A 186 -7.69 -6.36 -18.16
C ALA A 186 -8.07 -5.79 -16.78
N ARG A 187 -7.10 -5.58 -15.89
CA ARG A 187 -7.32 -4.95 -14.60
C ARG A 187 -7.81 -3.51 -14.75
N LEU A 188 -7.17 -2.72 -15.61
CA LEU A 188 -7.58 -1.33 -15.87
C LEU A 188 -9.03 -1.26 -16.37
N MET A 189 -9.41 -2.12 -17.31
CA MET A 189 -10.78 -2.17 -17.85
C MET A 189 -11.79 -2.56 -16.76
N SER A 190 -11.45 -3.51 -15.89
CA SER A 190 -12.33 -3.91 -14.79
C SER A 190 -12.53 -2.81 -13.75
N ILE A 191 -11.44 -2.09 -13.41
CA ILE A 191 -11.48 -0.94 -12.50
C ILE A 191 -12.32 0.18 -13.12
N GLU A 192 -12.06 0.54 -14.37
CA GLU A 192 -12.79 1.57 -15.09
C GLU A 192 -14.29 1.32 -15.11
N LYS A 193 -14.68 0.09 -15.49
CA LYS A 193 -16.10 -0.31 -15.51
C LYS A 193 -16.75 -0.13 -14.14
N ARG A 194 -16.07 -0.55 -13.07
CA ARG A 194 -16.60 -0.49 -11.70
C ARG A 194 -16.74 0.95 -11.21
N ILE A 195 -15.71 1.76 -11.37
CA ILE A 195 -15.69 3.14 -10.85
C ILE A 195 -16.64 4.07 -11.62
N LYS A 196 -16.85 3.81 -12.92
CA LYS A 196 -17.84 4.57 -13.72
C LYS A 196 -19.29 4.23 -13.34
N VAL A 197 -19.55 3.00 -12.86
CA VAL A 197 -20.89 2.58 -12.44
C VAL A 197 -21.24 3.06 -11.04
N ALA A 198 -20.28 3.05 -10.13
CA ALA A 198 -20.49 3.44 -8.74
C ALA A 198 -19.30 4.24 -8.22
N PRO A 199 -19.51 5.49 -7.76
CA PRO A 199 -18.46 6.26 -7.12
C PRO A 199 -18.04 5.58 -5.81
N MET A 200 -16.77 5.79 -5.41
CA MET A 200 -16.33 5.42 -4.07
C MET A 200 -16.97 6.36 -3.05
N VAL A 201 -17.66 5.81 -2.07
CA VAL A 201 -18.39 6.58 -1.04
C VAL A 201 -17.64 6.50 0.29
N LEU A 202 -17.39 7.67 0.89
CA LEU A 202 -16.79 7.81 2.21
C LEU A 202 -17.82 8.47 3.14
N HIS A 203 -17.94 7.95 4.37
CA HIS A 203 -18.83 8.50 5.38
C HIS A 203 -18.06 9.23 6.48
N PHE A 204 -18.64 10.31 6.97
CA PHE A 204 -18.14 11.07 8.10
C PHE A 204 -19.03 10.84 9.33
N GLU A 205 -18.40 10.64 10.48
CA GLU A 205 -19.13 10.68 11.74
C GLU A 205 -19.70 12.08 11.98
N THR A 206 -20.86 12.13 12.64
CA THR A 206 -21.49 13.41 12.99
C THR A 206 -20.56 14.24 13.87
N GLY A 207 -20.22 15.45 13.42
CA GLY A 207 -19.37 16.39 14.15
C GLY A 207 -17.88 16.03 14.23
N LYS A 208 -17.43 15.07 13.45
CA LYS A 208 -16.01 14.70 13.38
C LYS A 208 -15.46 14.81 11.95
N ASP A 209 -14.20 15.24 11.85
CA ASP A 209 -13.42 15.26 10.60
C ASP A 209 -12.59 13.99 10.43
N VAL A 210 -13.02 12.88 11.05
CA VAL A 210 -12.33 11.58 10.97
C VAL A 210 -13.06 10.69 9.98
N LEU A 211 -12.36 10.23 8.97
CA LEU A 211 -12.83 9.23 8.02
C LEU A 211 -12.74 7.83 8.64
N GLN A 212 -13.85 7.13 8.69
CA GLN A 212 -13.85 5.70 8.91
C GLN A 212 -13.79 5.00 7.56
N ILE A 213 -12.71 4.25 7.32
CA ILE A 213 -12.46 3.61 6.04
C ILE A 213 -12.52 2.10 6.25
N SER A 214 -13.46 1.43 5.59
CA SER A 214 -13.59 -0.02 5.57
C SER A 214 -12.50 -0.67 4.71
N ASP A 215 -12.27 -1.97 4.88
CA ASP A 215 -11.30 -2.71 4.05
C ASP A 215 -11.68 -2.70 2.57
N GLN A 216 -12.98 -2.70 2.25
CA GLN A 216 -13.43 -2.57 0.86
C GLN A 216 -13.10 -1.19 0.29
N GLN A 217 -13.30 -0.12 1.05
CA GLN A 217 -12.94 1.24 0.63
C GLN A 217 -11.41 1.39 0.45
N ARG A 218 -10.60 0.70 1.25
CA ARG A 218 -9.13 0.66 1.06
C ARG A 218 -8.74 0.01 -0.28
N LYS A 219 -9.42 -1.08 -0.65
CA LYS A 219 -9.23 -1.73 -1.96
C LYS A 219 -9.68 -0.83 -3.10
N ASP A 220 -10.82 -0.18 -2.96
CA ASP A 220 -11.32 0.77 -3.96
C ASP A 220 -10.35 1.95 -4.14
N PHE A 221 -9.78 2.45 -3.04
CA PHE A 221 -8.76 3.48 -3.07
C PHE A 221 -7.49 3.02 -3.82
N ALA A 222 -6.98 1.83 -3.52
CA ALA A 222 -5.81 1.27 -4.21
C ALA A 222 -6.07 1.06 -5.71
N ASP A 223 -7.28 0.68 -6.08
CA ASP A 223 -7.68 0.53 -7.48
C ASP A 223 -7.77 1.89 -8.20
N ILE A 224 -8.35 2.92 -7.55
CA ILE A 224 -8.38 4.28 -8.11
C ILE A 224 -6.95 4.80 -8.31
N GLN A 225 -6.07 4.60 -7.33
CA GLN A 225 -4.66 5.01 -7.43
C GLN A 225 -3.97 4.29 -8.59
N TYR A 226 -4.12 2.97 -8.69
CA TYR A 226 -3.57 2.17 -9.79
C TYR A 226 -4.04 2.66 -11.15
N TYR A 227 -5.33 3.02 -11.26
CA TYR A 227 -5.93 3.52 -12.50
C TYR A 227 -5.37 4.90 -12.90
N VAL A 228 -5.38 5.86 -11.98
CA VAL A 228 -4.93 7.23 -12.23
C VAL A 228 -3.43 7.30 -12.58
N GLU A 229 -2.60 6.47 -11.95
CA GLU A 229 -1.16 6.38 -12.27
C GLU A 229 -0.89 5.93 -13.72
N ARG A 230 -1.80 5.15 -14.32
CA ARG A 230 -1.69 4.61 -15.69
C ARG A 230 -2.51 5.35 -16.72
N LYS A 231 -3.40 6.22 -16.26
CA LYS A 231 -4.26 7.10 -17.04
C LYS A 231 -4.12 8.54 -16.53
N PRO A 232 -2.96 9.19 -16.78
CA PRO A 232 -2.65 10.50 -16.19
C PRO A 232 -3.58 11.62 -16.69
N GLU A 233 -4.31 11.41 -17.77
CA GLU A 233 -5.36 12.31 -18.25
C GLU A 233 -6.64 12.28 -17.41
N THR A 234 -6.82 11.26 -16.56
CA THR A 234 -8.01 11.07 -15.73
C THR A 234 -8.19 12.21 -14.75
N LYS A 235 -9.41 12.74 -14.69
CA LYS A 235 -9.82 13.70 -13.67
C LYS A 235 -10.69 13.01 -12.62
N LEU A 236 -10.43 13.31 -11.37
CA LEU A 236 -11.25 12.89 -10.24
C LEU A 236 -12.14 14.05 -9.79
N MET A 237 -13.39 13.74 -9.51
CA MET A 237 -14.29 14.65 -8.81
C MET A 237 -14.56 14.13 -7.40
N VAL A 238 -14.34 14.98 -6.41
CA VAL A 238 -14.67 14.73 -5.01
C VAL A 238 -15.88 15.58 -4.66
N SER A 239 -17.02 14.93 -4.42
CA SER A 239 -18.31 15.56 -4.19
C SER A 239 -18.76 15.38 -2.76
N GLY A 240 -18.93 16.47 -2.02
CA GLY A 240 -19.42 16.44 -0.64
C GLY A 240 -20.93 16.62 -0.55
N HIS A 241 -21.56 15.92 0.39
CA HIS A 241 -23.01 15.93 0.65
C HIS A 241 -23.29 16.01 2.15
N THR A 242 -24.48 16.55 2.49
CA THR A 242 -25.01 16.59 3.86
C THR A 242 -26.41 15.99 3.90
N ASP A 243 -26.91 15.77 5.11
CA ASP A 243 -28.33 15.63 5.35
C ASP A 243 -29.02 17.03 5.27
N ASN A 244 -30.34 17.08 5.54
CA ASN A 244 -31.15 18.28 5.48
C ASN A 244 -31.17 19.10 6.78
N ARG A 245 -30.36 18.78 7.79
CA ARG A 245 -30.30 19.54 9.04
C ARG A 245 -29.43 20.78 8.88
N GLY A 246 -29.96 21.94 9.28
CA GLY A 246 -29.31 23.23 9.15
C GLY A 246 -29.75 24.02 7.91
N THR A 247 -29.09 25.15 7.65
CA THR A 247 -29.39 25.97 6.47
C THR A 247 -28.68 25.48 5.23
N ALA A 248 -29.24 25.71 4.06
CA ALA A 248 -28.65 25.28 2.77
C ALA A 248 -27.23 25.84 2.59
N GLU A 249 -27.01 27.13 2.98
CA GLU A 249 -25.72 27.82 2.88
C GLU A 249 -24.64 27.11 3.76
N LYS A 250 -24.99 26.83 5.04
CA LYS A 250 -24.09 26.13 5.96
C LYS A 250 -23.76 24.71 5.45
N ASN A 251 -24.79 24.02 4.95
CA ASN A 251 -24.62 22.68 4.38
C ASN A 251 -23.72 22.67 3.13
N LYS A 252 -23.86 23.71 2.29
CA LYS A 252 -23.00 23.91 1.12
C LYS A 252 -21.53 24.08 1.52
N LEU A 253 -21.26 24.93 2.50
CA LEU A 253 -19.89 25.13 3.03
C LEU A 253 -19.35 23.88 3.71
N LEU A 254 -20.13 23.21 4.55
CA LEU A 254 -19.71 21.99 5.24
C LEU A 254 -19.35 20.87 4.26
N SER A 255 -20.19 20.67 3.25
CA SER A 255 -19.95 19.63 2.23
C SER A 255 -18.71 19.94 1.39
N LYS A 256 -18.47 21.21 1.03
CA LYS A 256 -17.24 21.63 0.35
C LYS A 256 -16.01 21.40 1.21
N GLY A 257 -16.05 21.77 2.50
CA GLY A 257 -14.93 21.51 3.43
C GLY A 257 -14.59 20.03 3.57
N ARG A 258 -15.59 19.15 3.60
CA ARG A 258 -15.38 17.69 3.60
C ARG A 258 -14.74 17.20 2.30
N ALA A 259 -15.18 17.69 1.15
CA ALA A 259 -14.58 17.37 -0.13
C ALA A 259 -13.12 17.83 -0.20
N ASP A 260 -12.80 19.04 0.26
CA ASP A 260 -11.45 19.58 0.31
C ASP A 260 -10.54 18.81 1.29
N PHE A 261 -11.09 18.33 2.41
CA PHE A 261 -10.37 17.45 3.33
C PHE A 261 -9.99 16.14 2.65
N VAL A 262 -10.92 15.50 1.92
CA VAL A 262 -10.64 14.26 1.18
C VAL A 262 -9.59 14.53 0.08
N GLN A 263 -9.69 15.63 -0.67
CA GLN A 263 -8.67 16.01 -1.65
C GLN A 263 -7.27 16.09 -1.01
N LYS A 264 -7.15 16.72 0.17
CA LYS A 264 -5.88 16.78 0.90
C LYS A 264 -5.35 15.39 1.28
N GLN A 265 -6.22 14.48 1.72
CA GLN A 265 -5.81 13.09 2.04
C GLN A 265 -5.35 12.34 0.78
N LEU A 266 -6.04 12.52 -0.35
CA LEU A 266 -5.61 11.97 -1.64
C LEU A 266 -4.23 12.50 -2.04
N GLY A 267 -3.98 13.81 -1.90
CA GLY A 267 -2.65 14.40 -2.16
C GLY A 267 -1.55 13.83 -1.28
N LYS A 268 -1.80 13.66 0.02
CA LYS A 268 -0.86 12.97 0.94
C LYS A 268 -0.59 11.52 0.55
N SER A 269 -1.53 10.90 -0.13
CA SER A 269 -1.42 9.52 -0.65
C SER A 269 -0.80 9.46 -2.05
N GLY A 270 -0.25 10.57 -2.57
CA GLY A 270 0.49 10.59 -3.82
C GLY A 270 -0.34 10.87 -5.08
N PHE A 271 -1.62 11.23 -4.93
CA PHE A 271 -2.40 11.70 -6.06
C PHE A 271 -1.99 13.13 -6.47
N ASP A 272 -1.95 13.37 -7.76
CA ASP A 272 -1.73 14.74 -8.27
C ASP A 272 -2.97 15.60 -8.02
N LEU A 273 -2.84 16.60 -7.16
CA LEU A 273 -3.94 17.51 -6.82
C LEU A 273 -4.49 18.25 -8.04
N ARG A 274 -3.72 18.41 -9.11
CA ARG A 274 -4.16 19.02 -10.37
C ARG A 274 -5.20 18.18 -11.11
N GLN A 275 -5.26 16.88 -10.81
CA GLN A 275 -6.25 15.96 -11.36
C GLN A 275 -7.54 15.90 -10.53
N ILE A 276 -7.59 16.56 -9.37
CA ILE A 276 -8.70 16.43 -8.42
C ILE A 276 -9.47 17.73 -8.30
N SER A 277 -10.73 17.72 -8.70
CA SER A 277 -11.69 18.79 -8.45
C SER A 277 -12.57 18.47 -7.24
N THR A 278 -13.00 19.52 -6.51
CA THR A 278 -13.86 19.36 -5.34
C THR A 278 -15.13 20.20 -5.47
N THR A 279 -16.28 19.63 -5.11
CA THR A 279 -17.57 20.33 -5.11
C THR A 279 -18.36 19.98 -3.85
N GLY A 280 -18.99 20.97 -3.23
CA GLY A 280 -19.98 20.76 -2.17
C GLY A 280 -21.38 20.90 -2.72
N PHE A 281 -22.20 19.86 -2.60
CA PHE A 281 -23.61 19.87 -3.00
C PHE A 281 -24.56 20.20 -1.83
N GLY A 282 -24.03 20.22 -0.59
CA GLY A 282 -24.90 20.37 0.57
C GLY A 282 -25.96 19.27 0.60
N GLN A 283 -27.21 19.67 0.82
CA GLN A 283 -28.37 18.77 0.90
C GLN A 283 -29.11 18.58 -0.43
N GLU A 284 -28.58 19.12 -1.55
CA GLU A 284 -29.26 19.14 -2.85
C GLU A 284 -29.39 17.79 -3.53
N LYS A 285 -28.51 16.84 -3.19
CA LYS A 285 -28.44 15.51 -3.83
C LYS A 285 -28.55 14.38 -2.79
N PRO A 286 -29.70 14.19 -2.14
CA PRO A 286 -29.88 13.07 -1.21
C PRO A 286 -29.95 11.74 -1.97
N ILE A 287 -29.39 10.66 -1.35
CA ILE A 287 -29.49 9.28 -1.85
C ILE A 287 -30.44 8.43 -1.00
N ALA A 288 -30.92 8.99 0.11
CA ALA A 288 -31.87 8.33 1.00
C ALA A 288 -32.81 9.37 1.60
N PRO A 289 -34.00 8.98 2.11
CA PRO A 289 -34.90 9.85 2.85
C PRO A 289 -34.21 10.48 4.08
N ASN A 290 -34.57 11.72 4.43
CA ASN A 290 -34.01 12.43 5.57
C ASN A 290 -34.84 12.32 6.85
N GLU A 291 -35.95 11.60 6.81
CA GLU A 291 -36.93 11.47 7.90
C GLU A 291 -36.31 10.71 9.09
N ASP A 292 -35.56 9.65 8.80
CA ASP A 292 -34.89 8.85 9.82
C ASP A 292 -33.37 9.08 9.87
N GLU A 293 -32.73 8.61 10.93
CA GLU A 293 -31.28 8.79 11.11
C GLU A 293 -30.46 7.94 10.14
N ASN A 294 -30.95 6.77 9.73
CA ASN A 294 -30.26 5.90 8.77
C ASN A 294 -30.16 6.58 7.39
N GLY A 295 -31.26 7.20 6.93
CA GLY A 295 -31.27 7.95 5.69
C GLY A 295 -30.35 9.18 5.75
N ARG A 296 -30.41 9.95 6.84
CA ARG A 296 -29.50 11.07 7.05
C ARG A 296 -28.04 10.64 7.08
N MET A 297 -27.71 9.54 7.73
CA MET A 297 -26.35 8.98 7.77
C MET A 297 -25.84 8.64 6.36
N LYS A 298 -26.67 8.08 5.48
CA LYS A 298 -26.32 7.81 4.08
C LYS A 298 -26.09 9.10 3.30
N ASN A 299 -26.83 10.17 3.61
CA ASN A 299 -26.69 11.46 2.94
C ASN A 299 -25.42 12.21 3.38
N ARG A 300 -24.93 12.02 4.61
CA ARG A 300 -23.65 12.59 5.08
C ARG A 300 -22.45 11.82 4.51
N ARG A 301 -22.10 12.11 3.26
CA ARG A 301 -21.08 11.37 2.51
C ARG A 301 -20.19 12.29 1.66
N VAL A 302 -19.07 11.73 1.25
CA VAL A 302 -18.25 12.24 0.15
C VAL A 302 -18.13 11.15 -0.90
N GLU A 303 -18.31 11.50 -2.16
CA GLU A 303 -18.17 10.63 -3.31
C GLU A 303 -16.90 10.98 -4.08
N ILE A 304 -16.16 9.96 -4.51
CA ILE A 304 -15.01 10.09 -5.43
C ILE A 304 -15.40 9.39 -6.72
N SER A 305 -15.44 10.14 -7.82
CA SER A 305 -15.79 9.63 -9.15
C SER A 305 -14.73 10.02 -10.17
N ILE A 306 -14.64 9.24 -11.26
CA ILE A 306 -13.84 9.55 -12.44
C ILE A 306 -14.70 10.39 -13.41
N GLN A 307 -14.09 11.41 -14.01
CA GLN A 307 -14.66 12.24 -15.08
C GLN A 307 -14.06 11.91 -16.44
#